data_29d2496e2b9b3d03b7baaa19ea8e2a9d
#
_entry.id   29d2496e2b9b3d03b7baaa19ea8e2a9d
#
_cell.length_a   1.000
_cell.length_b   1.000
_cell.length_c   1.000
_cell.angle_alpha   90.00
_cell.angle_beta   90.00
_cell.angle_gamma   90.00
#
_symmetry.space_group_name_H-M   'P 1'
#
loop_
_entity.id
_entity.type
_entity.pdbx_description
1 polymer ?
#
loop_
_entity_poly.entity_id
_entity_poly.type
_entity_poly.pdbx_seq_one_letter_code
_entity_poly.pdbx_strand_id
1 'polypeptide(L)'
;MLNKTSPIPLYYQLAELIKEQIRLGEIKPGDQLQSERILSEQHAISRMTARQAIAYLTREGALVARHGLGTFVAEPKLTQDTLHLLGFTEEIMQLGGNAVSRVLEQTIVLPTARVAADLRLDTDDPVVKIVRLRLSDDVPLLLETTFVPARICPGLEHENMAAQSLYALLEQSGGLQLKRARQTLEATIANDYESRLFGVALGMPMILLEGVTCDMHERPVEYFKAIYRGDRFKFAFESERSVWLNDMPGLPRVGIVLA
;
A
#
# COMPACT_ATOMS: atom_id res chain seq x y z
N MET A 1 -14.48 0.37 -31.44
CA MET A 1 -15.71 1.21 -31.43
C MET A 1 -16.61 0.80 -30.29
N LEU A 2 -17.28 1.77 -29.62
CA LEU A 2 -18.21 1.46 -28.53
C LEU A 2 -19.52 0.84 -29.10
N ASN A 3 -20.00 -0.20 -28.42
CA ASN A 3 -21.24 -0.90 -28.82
C ASN A 3 -22.45 -0.31 -28.08
N LYS A 4 -23.26 0.46 -28.78
CA LYS A 4 -24.46 1.13 -28.21
C LYS A 4 -25.62 0.18 -27.91
N THR A 5 -25.59 -1.04 -28.43
CA THR A 5 -26.63 -2.07 -28.23
C THR A 5 -26.26 -3.05 -27.11
N SER A 6 -25.04 -2.95 -26.57
CA SER A 6 -24.55 -3.76 -25.44
C SER A 6 -25.28 -3.38 -24.15
N PRO A 7 -25.57 -4.34 -23.24
CA PRO A 7 -26.03 -4.04 -21.88
C PRO A 7 -24.97 -3.33 -21.03
N ILE A 8 -23.71 -3.32 -21.45
CA ILE A 8 -22.61 -2.66 -20.75
C ILE A 8 -22.71 -1.14 -20.96
N PRO A 9 -22.73 -0.33 -19.89
CA PRO A 9 -22.82 1.13 -20.01
C PRO A 9 -21.70 1.73 -20.86
N LEU A 10 -22.02 2.73 -21.70
CA LEU A 10 -21.04 3.34 -22.61
C LEU A 10 -19.84 3.98 -21.91
N TYR A 11 -20.05 4.55 -20.70
CA TYR A 11 -18.93 5.10 -19.93
C TYR A 11 -17.93 4.00 -19.50
N TYR A 12 -18.45 2.82 -19.16
CA TYR A 12 -17.61 1.69 -18.77
C TYR A 12 -16.84 1.14 -19.98
N GLN A 13 -17.51 1.00 -21.13
CA GLN A 13 -16.84 0.60 -22.37
C GLN A 13 -15.73 1.56 -22.77
N LEU A 14 -15.97 2.89 -22.65
CA LEU A 14 -14.92 3.89 -22.93
C LEU A 14 -13.77 3.78 -21.92
N ALA A 15 -14.07 3.55 -20.65
CA ALA A 15 -13.04 3.36 -19.63
C ALA A 15 -12.15 2.15 -19.93
N GLU A 16 -12.75 1.01 -20.29
CA GLU A 16 -11.99 -0.19 -20.67
C GLU A 16 -11.14 0.03 -21.94
N LEU A 17 -11.64 0.76 -22.90
CA LEU A 17 -10.89 1.13 -24.11
C LEU A 17 -9.65 1.99 -23.76
N ILE A 18 -9.81 2.99 -22.90
CA ILE A 18 -8.70 3.83 -22.45
C ILE A 18 -7.68 2.99 -21.65
N LYS A 19 -8.13 2.09 -20.76
CA LYS A 19 -7.23 1.17 -20.04
C LYS A 19 -6.42 0.31 -21.00
N GLU A 20 -7.07 -0.19 -22.04
CA GLU A 20 -6.37 -1.00 -23.04
C GLU A 20 -5.32 -0.19 -23.80
N GLN A 21 -5.60 1.06 -24.17
CA GLN A 21 -4.63 1.96 -24.80
C GLN A 21 -3.44 2.24 -23.87
N ILE A 22 -3.68 2.42 -22.58
CA ILE A 22 -2.62 2.55 -21.58
C ILE A 22 -1.80 1.26 -21.50
N ARG A 23 -2.44 0.11 -21.43
CA ARG A 23 -1.79 -1.21 -21.36
C ARG A 23 -0.92 -1.50 -22.59
N LEU A 24 -1.38 -1.11 -23.77
CA LEU A 24 -0.63 -1.26 -25.03
C LEU A 24 0.47 -0.20 -25.21
N GLY A 25 0.57 0.79 -24.31
CA GLY A 25 1.55 1.87 -24.39
C GLY A 25 1.24 2.93 -25.46
N GLU A 26 0.02 2.93 -26.00
CA GLU A 26 -0.46 3.97 -26.92
C GLU A 26 -0.61 5.31 -26.21
N ILE A 27 -0.98 5.28 -24.92
CA ILE A 27 -1.00 6.42 -24.01
C ILE A 27 -0.12 6.04 -22.82
N LYS A 28 0.90 6.83 -22.55
CA LYS A 28 1.90 6.53 -21.52
C LYS A 28 1.59 7.21 -20.18
N PRO A 29 2.12 6.70 -19.07
CA PRO A 29 2.10 7.42 -17.80
C PRO A 29 2.62 8.85 -17.97
N GLY A 30 1.90 9.82 -17.38
CA GLY A 30 2.20 11.25 -17.50
C GLY A 30 1.61 11.92 -18.74
N ASP A 31 1.14 11.18 -19.75
CA ASP A 31 0.48 11.77 -20.93
C ASP A 31 -0.87 12.39 -20.53
N GLN A 32 -1.17 13.52 -21.15
CA GLN A 32 -2.47 14.17 -20.99
C GLN A 32 -3.55 13.43 -21.78
N LEU A 33 -4.61 13.02 -21.09
CA LEU A 33 -5.77 12.43 -21.75
C LEU A 33 -6.51 13.51 -22.57
N GLN A 34 -7.06 13.10 -23.69
CA GLN A 34 -7.92 13.96 -24.51
C GLN A 34 -9.10 14.50 -23.69
N SER A 35 -9.53 15.73 -24.02
CA SER A 35 -10.64 16.37 -23.30
C SER A 35 -11.96 15.62 -23.46
N GLU A 36 -12.89 15.81 -22.49
CA GLU A 36 -14.25 15.25 -22.56
C GLU A 36 -14.94 15.54 -23.91
N ARG A 37 -14.69 16.76 -24.48
CA ARG A 37 -15.24 17.16 -25.77
C ARG A 37 -14.70 16.27 -26.90
N ILE A 38 -13.38 16.11 -26.97
CA ILE A 38 -12.74 15.32 -28.03
C ILE A 38 -13.18 13.85 -27.93
N LEU A 39 -13.15 13.26 -26.74
CA LEU A 39 -13.59 11.88 -26.50
C LEU A 39 -15.06 11.70 -26.89
N SER A 40 -15.94 12.68 -26.58
CA SER A 40 -17.35 12.59 -26.93
C SER A 40 -17.59 12.62 -28.45
N GLU A 41 -16.84 13.45 -29.17
CA GLU A 41 -16.90 13.56 -30.64
C GLU A 41 -16.36 12.30 -31.31
N GLN A 42 -15.17 11.82 -30.89
CA GLN A 42 -14.53 10.61 -31.48
C GLN A 42 -15.37 9.34 -31.33
N HIS A 43 -16.01 9.17 -30.17
CA HIS A 43 -16.78 7.97 -29.86
C HIS A 43 -18.28 8.12 -30.06
N ALA A 44 -18.74 9.29 -30.56
CA ALA A 44 -20.15 9.61 -30.79
C ALA A 44 -21.03 9.34 -29.54
N ILE A 45 -20.61 9.83 -28.40
CA ILE A 45 -21.28 9.74 -27.08
C ILE A 45 -21.53 11.12 -26.50
N SER A 46 -22.31 11.20 -25.41
CA SER A 46 -22.50 12.47 -24.72
C SER A 46 -21.23 12.88 -23.94
N ARG A 47 -21.03 14.20 -23.74
CA ARG A 47 -19.95 14.71 -22.85
C ARG A 47 -20.10 14.18 -21.43
N MET A 48 -21.33 14.00 -20.94
CA MET A 48 -21.58 13.41 -19.62
C MET A 48 -21.09 11.96 -19.53
N THR A 49 -21.25 11.18 -20.59
CA THR A 49 -20.72 9.80 -20.68
C THR A 49 -19.18 9.80 -20.63
N ALA A 50 -18.54 10.70 -21.38
CA ALA A 50 -17.08 10.84 -21.35
C ALA A 50 -16.59 11.28 -19.96
N ARG A 51 -17.27 12.23 -19.32
CA ARG A 51 -16.98 12.66 -17.93
C ARG A 51 -17.11 11.52 -16.93
N GLN A 52 -18.16 10.71 -17.03
CA GLN A 52 -18.36 9.54 -16.18
C GLN A 52 -17.22 8.52 -16.34
N ALA A 53 -16.75 8.27 -17.59
CA ALA A 53 -15.62 7.38 -17.84
C ALA A 53 -14.32 7.93 -17.19
N ILE A 54 -14.04 9.21 -17.35
CA ILE A 54 -12.86 9.87 -16.75
C ILE A 54 -12.96 9.81 -15.22
N ALA A 55 -14.13 10.14 -14.64
CA ALA A 55 -14.33 10.06 -13.19
C ALA A 55 -14.16 8.64 -12.65
N TYR A 56 -14.65 7.64 -13.39
CA TYR A 56 -14.46 6.23 -13.05
C TYR A 56 -12.98 5.85 -13.06
N LEU A 57 -12.23 6.18 -14.12
CA LEU A 57 -10.81 5.89 -14.24
C LEU A 57 -9.96 6.64 -13.19
N THR A 58 -10.35 7.87 -12.84
CA THR A 58 -9.68 8.63 -11.79
C THR A 58 -9.88 7.99 -10.41
N ARG A 59 -11.08 7.49 -10.13
CA ARG A 59 -11.38 6.76 -8.91
C ARG A 59 -10.63 5.42 -8.82
N GLU A 60 -10.43 4.74 -9.94
CA GLU A 60 -9.61 3.53 -10.00
C GLU A 60 -8.10 3.80 -9.94
N GLY A 61 -7.69 5.07 -10.03
CA GLY A 61 -6.29 5.47 -10.02
C GLY A 61 -5.56 5.24 -11.34
N ALA A 62 -6.28 4.96 -12.45
CA ALA A 62 -5.70 4.89 -13.79
C ALA A 62 -5.42 6.29 -14.38
N LEU A 63 -6.17 7.28 -13.92
CA LEU A 63 -6.01 8.68 -14.30
C LEU A 63 -5.87 9.56 -13.05
N VAL A 64 -5.21 10.71 -13.21
CA VAL A 64 -5.07 11.75 -12.19
C VAL A 64 -5.53 13.10 -12.76
N ALA A 65 -6.45 13.77 -12.07
CA ALA A 65 -6.86 15.11 -12.41
C ALA A 65 -5.89 16.14 -11.79
N ARG A 66 -5.33 17.04 -12.62
CA ARG A 66 -4.53 18.19 -12.17
C ARG A 66 -5.32 19.47 -12.39
N HIS A 67 -5.61 20.15 -11.31
CA HIS A 67 -6.47 21.34 -11.36
C HIS A 67 -5.93 22.38 -12.36
N GLY A 68 -6.76 22.85 -13.28
CA GLY A 68 -6.40 23.81 -14.33
C GLY A 68 -5.57 23.25 -15.48
N LEU A 69 -5.00 22.04 -15.36
CA LEU A 69 -4.12 21.44 -16.37
C LEU A 69 -4.79 20.33 -17.16
N GLY A 70 -5.77 19.65 -16.57
CA GLY A 70 -6.48 18.54 -17.22
C GLY A 70 -6.35 17.20 -16.51
N THR A 71 -6.63 16.14 -17.24
CA THR A 71 -6.53 14.75 -16.77
C THR A 71 -5.35 14.06 -17.44
N PHE A 72 -4.57 13.33 -16.66
CA PHE A 72 -3.34 12.68 -17.10
C PHE A 72 -3.41 11.19 -16.77
N VAL A 73 -2.69 10.36 -17.53
CA VAL A 73 -2.46 8.95 -17.19
C VAL A 73 -1.64 8.90 -15.91
N ALA A 74 -2.12 8.14 -14.93
CA ALA A 74 -1.41 7.96 -13.66
C ALA A 74 -0.17 7.09 -13.86
N GLU A 75 0.84 7.30 -12.99
CA GLU A 75 1.95 6.36 -12.89
C GLU A 75 1.44 4.97 -12.50
N PRO A 76 2.08 3.89 -12.97
CA PRO A 76 1.72 2.53 -12.57
C PRO A 76 1.74 2.38 -11.05
N LYS A 77 0.76 1.65 -10.53
CA LYS A 77 0.77 1.32 -9.10
C LYS A 77 2.00 0.46 -8.78
N LEU A 78 2.66 0.78 -7.69
CA LEU A 78 3.69 -0.05 -7.11
C LEU A 78 3.07 -1.41 -6.74
N THR A 79 3.74 -2.49 -7.13
CA THR A 79 3.28 -3.84 -6.80
C THR A 79 4.00 -4.29 -5.56
N GLN A 80 3.25 -4.48 -4.47
CA GLN A 80 3.79 -5.06 -3.25
C GLN A 80 3.78 -6.58 -3.38
N ASP A 81 4.96 -7.18 -3.27
CA ASP A 81 5.10 -8.63 -3.15
C ASP A 81 4.92 -9.03 -1.69
N THR A 82 3.89 -9.80 -1.42
CA THR A 82 3.58 -10.28 -0.07
C THR A 82 4.25 -11.63 0.26
N LEU A 83 4.94 -12.24 -0.70
CA LEU A 83 5.65 -13.50 -0.50
C LEU A 83 7.00 -13.31 0.20
N HIS A 84 7.61 -12.13 0.02
CA HIS A 84 8.89 -11.79 0.64
C HIS A 84 8.69 -10.80 1.77
N LEU A 85 9.33 -11.06 2.90
CA LEU A 85 9.35 -10.15 4.03
C LEU A 85 10.41 -9.08 3.77
N LEU A 86 10.01 -7.99 3.14
CA LEU A 86 10.85 -6.84 2.85
C LEU A 86 10.36 -5.63 3.62
N GLY A 87 11.29 -4.82 4.11
CA GLY A 87 10.99 -3.49 4.61
C GLY A 87 10.69 -2.52 3.47
N PHE A 88 9.91 -1.47 3.72
CA PHE A 88 9.56 -0.46 2.71
C PHE A 88 10.79 0.10 1.97
N THR A 89 11.90 0.35 2.69
CA THR A 89 13.13 0.88 2.09
C THR A 89 13.69 -0.08 1.04
N GLU A 90 13.76 -1.36 1.38
CA GLU A 90 14.26 -2.42 0.49
C GLU A 90 13.35 -2.58 -0.72
N GLU A 91 12.05 -2.56 -0.51
CA GLU A 91 11.04 -2.67 -1.56
C GLU A 91 11.14 -1.52 -2.57
N ILE A 92 11.16 -0.28 -2.11
CA ILE A 92 11.27 0.89 -2.98
C ILE A 92 12.61 0.89 -3.74
N MET A 93 13.72 0.49 -3.09
CA MET A 93 15.02 0.36 -3.76
C MET A 93 15.00 -0.70 -4.86
N GLN A 94 14.35 -1.86 -4.65
CA GLN A 94 14.20 -2.88 -5.69
C GLN A 94 13.41 -2.38 -6.90
N LEU A 95 12.45 -1.47 -6.67
CA LEU A 95 11.67 -0.81 -7.72
C LEU A 95 12.43 0.36 -8.39
N GLY A 96 13.67 0.62 -7.99
CA GLY A 96 14.50 1.71 -8.52
C GLY A 96 14.13 3.10 -8.01
N GLY A 97 13.26 3.19 -6.99
CA GLY A 97 12.85 4.43 -6.37
C GLY A 97 13.76 4.86 -5.21
N ASN A 98 13.56 6.07 -4.74
CA ASN A 98 14.26 6.63 -3.58
C ASN A 98 13.30 6.67 -2.38
N ALA A 99 13.52 5.80 -1.39
CA ALA A 99 12.72 5.74 -0.17
C ALA A 99 13.13 6.84 0.80
N VAL A 100 12.19 7.71 1.14
CA VAL A 100 12.37 8.77 2.16
C VAL A 100 11.34 8.58 3.27
N SER A 101 11.71 8.92 4.50
CA SER A 101 10.80 8.86 5.64
C SER A 101 10.76 10.21 6.35
N ARG A 102 9.54 10.67 6.63
CA ARG A 102 9.31 11.73 7.60
C ARG A 102 8.86 11.09 8.91
N VAL A 103 9.71 11.14 9.92
CA VAL A 103 9.37 10.67 11.28
C VAL A 103 8.39 11.66 11.89
N LEU A 104 7.22 11.18 12.27
CA LEU A 104 6.17 11.96 12.91
C LEU A 104 6.20 11.77 14.45
N GLU A 105 6.58 10.58 14.89
CA GLU A 105 6.70 10.24 16.30
C GLU A 105 7.77 9.13 16.45
N GLN A 106 8.62 9.23 17.46
CA GLN A 106 9.58 8.18 17.81
C GLN A 106 9.84 8.32 19.33
N THR A 107 9.28 7.40 20.10
CA THR A 107 9.32 7.52 21.58
C THR A 107 9.08 6.16 22.25
N ILE A 108 9.52 6.04 23.48
CA ILE A 108 9.17 4.89 24.33
C ILE A 108 7.79 5.12 24.93
N VAL A 109 6.93 4.09 24.82
CA VAL A 109 5.58 4.10 25.39
C VAL A 109 5.27 2.74 26.04
N LEU A 110 4.27 2.69 26.89
CA LEU A 110 3.67 1.43 27.29
C LEU A 110 2.72 0.93 26.19
N PRO A 111 2.74 -0.36 25.87
CA PRO A 111 1.88 -0.91 24.82
C PRO A 111 0.41 -0.90 25.27
N THR A 112 -0.49 -0.77 24.29
CA THR A 112 -1.90 -1.10 24.54
C THR A 112 -2.05 -2.60 24.79
N ALA A 113 -3.14 -3.03 25.42
CA ALA A 113 -3.40 -4.45 25.69
C ALA A 113 -3.32 -5.32 24.41
N ARG A 114 -3.76 -4.78 23.26
CA ARG A 114 -3.65 -5.45 21.96
C ARG A 114 -2.19 -5.60 21.51
N VAL A 115 -1.41 -4.52 21.53
CA VAL A 115 0.01 -4.54 21.13
C VAL A 115 0.80 -5.46 22.05
N ALA A 116 0.55 -5.42 23.37
CA ALA A 116 1.19 -6.31 24.34
C ALA A 116 0.89 -7.78 24.01
N ALA A 117 -0.39 -8.12 23.78
CA ALA A 117 -0.80 -9.48 23.44
C ALA A 117 -0.14 -9.96 22.12
N ASP A 118 -0.12 -9.13 21.08
CA ASP A 118 0.47 -9.47 19.77
C ASP A 118 2.00 -9.64 19.87
N LEU A 119 2.67 -8.85 20.70
CA LEU A 119 4.11 -8.94 20.94
C LEU A 119 4.49 -9.93 22.05
N ARG A 120 3.52 -10.58 22.70
CA ARG A 120 3.71 -11.47 23.85
C ARG A 120 4.50 -10.80 24.99
N LEU A 121 4.05 -9.59 25.34
CA LEU A 121 4.60 -8.74 26.38
C LEU A 121 3.60 -8.59 27.53
N ASP A 122 4.11 -8.20 28.68
CA ASP A 122 3.27 -7.63 29.72
C ASP A 122 2.93 -6.16 29.39
N THR A 123 1.84 -5.63 29.93
CA THR A 123 1.40 -4.25 29.63
C THR A 123 2.34 -3.16 30.20
N ASP A 124 3.23 -3.51 31.09
CA ASP A 124 4.29 -2.67 31.67
C ASP A 124 5.65 -2.83 30.98
N ASP A 125 5.79 -3.76 30.02
CA ASP A 125 6.98 -3.89 29.18
C ASP A 125 7.02 -2.72 28.17
N PRO A 126 8.05 -1.85 28.18
CA PRO A 126 8.10 -0.71 27.28
C PRO A 126 8.35 -1.13 25.82
N VAL A 127 7.76 -0.38 24.91
CA VAL A 127 7.98 -0.50 23.47
C VAL A 127 8.39 0.83 22.88
N VAL A 128 9.23 0.80 21.84
CA VAL A 128 9.50 1.98 21.02
C VAL A 128 8.42 2.07 19.97
N LYS A 129 7.64 3.15 20.00
CA LYS A 129 6.66 3.50 18.98
C LYS A 129 7.31 4.41 17.96
N ILE A 130 7.18 4.07 16.69
CA ILE A 130 7.67 4.87 15.57
C ILE A 130 6.52 5.10 14.60
N VAL A 131 6.21 6.36 14.27
CA VAL A 131 5.23 6.75 13.27
C VAL A 131 5.96 7.45 12.14
N ARG A 132 5.87 6.91 10.92
CA ARG A 132 6.55 7.44 9.74
C ARG A 132 5.58 7.65 8.58
N LEU A 133 5.65 8.82 7.97
CA LEU A 133 5.12 9.00 6.63
C LEU A 133 6.23 8.61 5.64
N ARG A 134 5.94 7.60 4.81
CA ARG A 134 6.89 7.03 3.86
C ARG A 134 6.62 7.61 2.48
N LEU A 135 7.66 8.09 1.83
CA LEU A 135 7.60 8.76 0.53
C LEU A 135 8.52 8.07 -0.47
N SER A 136 8.19 8.17 -1.75
CA SER A 136 9.13 7.98 -2.86
C SER A 136 9.03 9.19 -3.77
N ASP A 137 10.19 9.76 -4.15
CA ASP A 137 10.28 10.95 -4.99
C ASP A 137 9.32 12.08 -4.54
N ASP A 138 9.35 12.39 -3.23
CA ASP A 138 8.51 13.39 -2.54
C ASP A 138 7.00 13.09 -2.53
N VAL A 139 6.57 11.97 -3.08
CA VAL A 139 5.16 11.54 -3.06
C VAL A 139 4.88 10.71 -1.81
N PRO A 140 3.96 11.13 -0.93
CA PRO A 140 3.54 10.31 0.20
C PRO A 140 2.85 9.02 -0.27
N LEU A 141 3.32 7.88 0.21
CA LEU A 141 2.86 6.56 -0.22
C LEU A 141 2.13 5.79 0.87
N LEU A 142 2.69 5.76 2.09
CA LEU A 142 2.05 5.09 3.22
C LEU A 142 2.37 5.78 4.55
N LEU A 143 1.48 5.61 5.50
CA LEU A 143 1.65 5.99 6.91
C LEU A 143 1.83 4.70 7.71
N GLU A 144 3.01 4.55 8.32
CA GLU A 144 3.39 3.38 9.08
C GLU A 144 3.48 3.72 10.56
N THR A 145 2.91 2.86 11.39
CA THR A 145 3.10 2.88 12.85
C THR A 145 3.66 1.53 13.26
N THR A 146 4.82 1.52 13.88
CA THR A 146 5.47 0.30 14.37
C THR A 146 5.70 0.37 15.87
N PHE A 147 5.68 -0.79 16.51
CA PHE A 147 5.97 -0.98 17.92
C PHE A 147 7.00 -2.10 18.03
N VAL A 148 8.16 -1.77 18.59
CA VAL A 148 9.27 -2.71 18.81
C VAL A 148 9.52 -2.80 20.30
N PRO A 149 9.59 -4.00 20.93
CA PRO A 149 9.95 -4.12 22.33
C PRO A 149 11.30 -3.45 22.62
N ALA A 150 11.36 -2.50 23.55
CA ALA A 150 12.56 -1.68 23.79
C ALA A 150 13.80 -2.54 24.14
N ARG A 151 13.58 -3.72 24.74
CA ARG A 151 14.65 -4.67 25.05
C ARG A 151 15.31 -5.33 23.83
N ILE A 152 14.61 -5.35 22.67
CA ILE A 152 15.12 -6.00 21.45
C ILE A 152 16.15 -5.11 20.75
N CYS A 153 15.91 -3.81 20.72
CA CYS A 153 16.81 -2.84 20.11
C CYS A 153 16.97 -1.63 21.04
N PRO A 154 17.81 -1.74 22.08
CA PRO A 154 18.06 -0.63 23.00
C PRO A 154 18.63 0.58 22.27
N GLY A 155 18.06 1.75 22.53
CA GLY A 155 18.46 3.01 21.87
C GLY A 155 17.74 3.30 20.55
N LEU A 156 16.84 2.41 20.10
CA LEU A 156 16.04 2.61 18.88
C LEU A 156 15.30 3.96 18.86
N GLU A 157 14.90 4.45 20.02
CA GLU A 157 14.24 5.76 20.17
C GLU A 157 15.12 6.95 19.80
N HIS A 158 16.45 6.76 19.70
CA HIS A 158 17.42 7.78 19.32
C HIS A 158 18.00 7.60 17.92
N GLU A 159 17.68 6.49 17.24
CA GLU A 159 18.19 6.19 15.92
C GLU A 159 17.54 7.09 14.84
N ASN A 160 18.29 7.38 13.78
CA ASN A 160 17.79 8.20 12.68
C ASN A 160 16.86 7.41 11.75
N MET A 161 15.62 7.21 12.18
CA MET A 161 14.62 6.45 11.42
C MET A 161 14.10 7.20 10.15
N ALA A 162 14.54 8.42 9.91
CA ALA A 162 14.28 9.09 8.65
C ALA A 162 15.13 8.54 7.49
N ALA A 163 16.37 8.09 7.79
CA ALA A 163 17.33 7.63 6.79
C ALA A 163 17.60 6.12 6.83
N GLN A 164 17.17 5.42 7.90
CA GLN A 164 17.52 4.01 8.10
C GLN A 164 16.34 3.06 7.90
N SER A 165 16.65 1.84 7.43
CA SER A 165 15.70 0.72 7.42
C SER A 165 15.55 0.16 8.84
N LEU A 166 14.31 0.01 9.33
CA LEU A 166 14.07 -0.63 10.62
C LEU A 166 14.54 -2.08 10.61
N TYR A 167 14.27 -2.81 9.53
CA TYR A 167 14.67 -4.23 9.43
C TYR A 167 16.20 -4.37 9.43
N ALA A 168 16.90 -3.56 8.64
CA ALA A 168 18.36 -3.56 8.65
C ALA A 168 18.92 -3.25 10.05
N LEU A 169 18.31 -2.31 10.77
CA LEU A 169 18.74 -1.96 12.13
C LEU A 169 18.49 -3.12 13.13
N LEU A 170 17.32 -3.74 13.09
CA LEU A 170 16.99 -4.90 13.94
C LEU A 170 17.95 -6.07 13.70
N GLU A 171 18.32 -6.33 12.45
CA GLU A 171 19.26 -7.39 12.10
C GLU A 171 20.69 -7.08 12.50
N GLN A 172 21.16 -5.84 12.27
CA GLN A 172 22.54 -5.43 12.60
C GLN A 172 22.78 -5.27 14.11
N SER A 173 21.88 -4.58 14.80
CA SER A 173 22.07 -4.23 16.22
C SER A 173 21.66 -5.34 17.17
N GLY A 174 20.72 -6.19 16.79
CA GLY A 174 20.16 -7.23 17.66
C GLY A 174 20.64 -8.64 17.36
N GLY A 175 21.43 -8.84 16.29
CA GLY A 175 21.76 -10.19 15.80
C GLY A 175 20.49 -10.97 15.45
N LEU A 176 19.39 -10.27 15.15
CA LEU A 176 18.12 -10.85 14.80
C LEU A 176 18.17 -11.31 13.34
N GLN A 177 17.52 -12.43 13.06
CA GLN A 177 17.19 -12.83 11.70
C GLN A 177 15.67 -12.82 11.58
N LEU A 178 15.14 -11.86 10.83
CA LEU A 178 13.71 -11.79 10.56
C LEU A 178 13.32 -12.95 9.66
N LYS A 179 12.24 -13.65 10.00
CA LYS A 179 11.86 -14.88 9.29
C LYS A 179 10.51 -14.79 8.58
N ARG A 180 9.51 -14.29 9.30
CA ARG A 180 8.15 -14.24 8.79
C ARG A 180 7.34 -13.12 9.42
N ALA A 181 6.32 -12.68 8.69
CA ALA A 181 5.26 -11.86 9.25
C ALA A 181 3.90 -12.55 9.06
N ARG A 182 3.02 -12.44 10.05
CA ARG A 182 1.60 -12.74 9.93
C ARG A 182 0.87 -11.43 9.76
N GLN A 183 0.13 -11.30 8.67
CA GLN A 183 -0.44 -10.02 8.26
C GLN A 183 -1.91 -10.18 7.90
N THR A 184 -2.68 -9.11 8.10
CA THR A 184 -4.04 -8.94 7.59
C THR A 184 -4.09 -7.73 6.68
N LEU A 185 -4.86 -7.83 5.61
CA LEU A 185 -5.05 -6.77 4.64
C LEU A 185 -6.53 -6.44 4.54
N GLU A 186 -6.87 -5.17 4.76
CA GLU A 186 -8.23 -4.67 4.75
C GLU A 186 -8.37 -3.45 3.85
N ALA A 187 -9.54 -3.32 3.20
CA ALA A 187 -9.91 -2.08 2.53
C ALA A 187 -10.38 -1.05 3.57
N THR A 188 -9.90 0.17 3.45
CA THR A 188 -10.29 1.29 4.31
C THR A 188 -10.39 2.59 3.51
N ILE A 189 -10.72 3.68 4.16
CA ILE A 189 -10.78 5.01 3.55
C ILE A 189 -9.97 6.01 4.37
N ALA A 190 -9.40 7.00 3.69
CA ALA A 190 -8.65 8.07 4.34
C ALA A 190 -9.56 8.91 5.25
N ASN A 191 -9.19 9.06 6.51
CA ASN A 191 -9.80 9.99 7.45
C ASN A 191 -9.22 11.41 7.27
N ASP A 192 -9.71 12.39 8.08
CA ASP A 192 -9.25 13.79 8.01
C ASP A 192 -7.75 13.98 8.23
N TYR A 193 -7.16 13.22 9.15
CA TYR A 193 -5.73 13.27 9.46
C TYR A 193 -4.90 12.69 8.32
N GLU A 194 -5.27 11.52 7.84
CA GLU A 194 -4.61 10.82 6.74
C GLU A 194 -4.73 11.62 5.43
N SER A 195 -5.92 12.18 5.16
CA SER A 195 -6.15 13.01 3.98
C SER A 195 -5.21 14.20 3.91
N ARG A 196 -5.00 14.88 5.05
CA ARG A 196 -4.03 16.01 5.14
C ARG A 196 -2.59 15.56 4.97
N LEU A 197 -2.20 14.43 5.59
CA LEU A 197 -0.84 13.90 5.48
C LEU A 197 -0.48 13.48 4.05
N PHE A 198 -1.40 12.81 3.38
CA PHE A 198 -1.19 12.30 2.02
C PHE A 198 -1.48 13.34 0.94
N GLY A 199 -2.12 14.46 1.27
CA GLY A 199 -2.57 15.45 0.28
C GLY A 199 -3.64 14.88 -0.67
N VAL A 200 -4.56 14.07 -0.15
CA VAL A 200 -5.62 13.41 -0.92
C VAL A 200 -7.01 13.80 -0.42
N ALA A 201 -8.04 13.48 -1.18
CA ALA A 201 -9.42 13.75 -0.78
C ALA A 201 -9.83 12.89 0.44
N LEU A 202 -10.68 13.45 1.30
CA LEU A 202 -11.34 12.71 2.37
C LEU A 202 -12.12 11.53 1.79
N GLY A 203 -12.04 10.37 2.43
CA GLY A 203 -12.72 9.16 1.97
C GLY A 203 -12.07 8.48 0.76
N MET A 204 -10.85 8.89 0.37
CA MET A 204 -10.10 8.20 -0.66
C MET A 204 -9.87 6.73 -0.26
N PRO A 205 -10.04 5.76 -1.18
CA PRO A 205 -9.74 4.35 -0.90
C PRO A 205 -8.29 4.13 -0.48
N MET A 206 -8.10 3.46 0.63
CA MET A 206 -6.81 3.10 1.21
C MET A 206 -6.78 1.61 1.49
N ILE A 207 -5.60 1.08 1.76
CA ILE A 207 -5.39 -0.31 2.15
C ILE A 207 -4.70 -0.29 3.51
N LEU A 208 -5.31 -0.95 4.50
CA LEU A 208 -4.72 -1.20 5.80
C LEU A 208 -4.00 -2.54 5.76
N LEU A 209 -2.72 -2.54 6.06
CA LEU A 209 -1.91 -3.73 6.30
C LEU A 209 -1.47 -3.69 7.77
N GLU A 210 -1.78 -4.73 8.51
CA GLU A 210 -1.46 -4.84 9.94
C GLU A 210 -0.91 -6.23 10.23
N GLY A 211 0.09 -6.31 11.11
CA GLY A 211 0.69 -7.61 11.39
C GLY A 211 1.76 -7.62 12.46
N VAL A 212 2.33 -8.81 12.63
CA VAL A 212 3.41 -9.11 13.56
C VAL A 212 4.54 -9.78 12.82
N THR A 213 5.73 -9.21 12.94
CA THR A 213 6.98 -9.79 12.42
C THR A 213 7.66 -10.62 13.52
N CYS A 214 8.12 -11.81 13.16
CA CYS A 214 8.83 -12.73 14.05
C CYS A 214 10.23 -13.04 13.52
N ASP A 215 11.12 -13.31 14.46
CA ASP A 215 12.48 -13.78 14.17
C ASP A 215 12.54 -15.30 13.90
N MET A 216 13.77 -15.82 13.68
CA MET A 216 14.03 -17.25 13.46
C MET A 216 13.57 -18.15 14.60
N HIS A 217 13.44 -17.62 15.83
CA HIS A 217 12.99 -18.33 17.02
C HIS A 217 11.50 -18.17 17.30
N GLU A 218 10.73 -17.67 16.31
CA GLU A 218 9.28 -17.43 16.44
C GLU A 218 8.94 -16.38 17.54
N ARG A 219 9.89 -15.52 17.92
CA ARG A 219 9.67 -14.44 18.86
C ARG A 219 9.12 -13.22 18.11
N PRO A 220 8.00 -12.63 18.55
CA PRO A 220 7.54 -11.38 17.99
C PRO A 220 8.56 -10.26 18.25
N VAL A 221 8.97 -9.56 17.20
CA VAL A 221 9.95 -8.46 17.26
C VAL A 221 9.37 -7.12 16.89
N GLU A 222 8.25 -7.13 16.16
CA GLU A 222 7.55 -5.93 15.70
C GLU A 222 6.06 -6.21 15.60
N TYR A 223 5.24 -5.27 16.04
CA TYR A 223 3.87 -5.11 15.61
C TYR A 223 3.79 -3.86 14.75
N PHE A 224 3.12 -3.94 13.61
CA PHE A 224 3.00 -2.81 12.70
C PHE A 224 1.58 -2.63 12.18
N LYS A 225 1.28 -1.39 11.84
CA LYS A 225 0.08 -0.95 11.13
C LYS A 225 0.48 0.04 10.06
N ALA A 226 0.14 -0.24 8.80
CA ALA A 226 0.48 0.60 7.67
C ALA A 226 -0.76 0.91 6.82
N ILE A 227 -0.99 2.19 6.57
CA ILE A 227 -2.07 2.70 5.70
C ILE A 227 -1.46 3.08 4.37
N TYR A 228 -1.75 2.29 3.33
CA TYR A 228 -1.27 2.48 1.97
C TYR A 228 -2.26 3.26 1.12
N ARG A 229 -1.78 4.12 0.25
CA ARG A 229 -2.61 4.76 -0.77
C ARG A 229 -3.08 3.75 -1.81
N GLY A 230 -4.39 3.54 -1.91
CA GLY A 230 -4.99 2.58 -2.85
C GLY A 230 -4.85 2.99 -4.33
N ASP A 231 -4.58 4.27 -4.63
CA ASP A 231 -4.28 4.75 -5.97
C ASP A 231 -2.82 4.54 -6.38
N ARG A 232 -1.92 4.22 -5.42
CA ARG A 232 -0.48 4.05 -5.64
C ARG A 232 0.00 2.62 -5.46
N PHE A 233 -0.74 1.78 -4.74
CA PHE A 233 -0.36 0.40 -4.46
C PHE A 233 -1.36 -0.62 -4.99
N LYS A 234 -0.84 -1.77 -5.36
CA LYS A 234 -1.56 -3.03 -5.53
C LYS A 234 -0.77 -4.13 -4.84
N PHE A 235 -1.46 -5.09 -4.26
CA PHE A 235 -0.86 -6.27 -3.65
C PHE A 235 -1.00 -7.44 -4.61
N ALA A 236 0.10 -8.16 -4.83
CA ALA A 236 0.12 -9.36 -5.66
C ALA A 236 0.28 -10.61 -4.78
N PHE A 237 -0.54 -11.61 -5.06
CA PHE A 237 -0.49 -12.91 -4.42
C PHE A 237 -0.38 -13.98 -5.50
N GLU A 238 0.51 -14.93 -5.32
CA GLU A 238 0.58 -16.12 -6.14
C GLU A 238 -0.13 -17.27 -5.42
N SER A 239 -1.02 -17.96 -6.11
CA SER A 239 -1.79 -19.06 -5.53
C SER A 239 -1.56 -20.32 -6.36
N GLU A 240 -1.02 -21.35 -5.74
CA GLU A 240 -0.91 -22.66 -6.33
C GLU A 240 -2.10 -23.54 -5.93
N ARG A 241 -2.61 -24.32 -6.88
CA ARG A 241 -3.60 -25.34 -6.58
C ARG A 241 -2.93 -26.51 -5.88
N SER A 242 -3.03 -26.59 -4.55
CA SER A 242 -2.68 -27.81 -3.83
C SER A 242 -3.70 -28.89 -4.17
N VAL A 243 -3.26 -29.99 -4.76
CA VAL A 243 -4.03 -31.23 -4.76
C VAL A 243 -4.12 -31.64 -3.30
N TRP A 244 -5.35 -31.81 -2.77
CA TRP A 244 -5.58 -32.29 -1.41
C TRP A 244 -4.97 -33.69 -1.27
N LEU A 245 -3.70 -33.77 -0.96
CA LEU A 245 -3.10 -34.95 -0.38
C LEU A 245 -3.33 -34.84 1.12
N ASN A 246 -4.22 -35.67 1.63
CA ASN A 246 -4.31 -35.94 3.06
C ASN A 246 -2.89 -36.26 3.53
N ASP A 247 -2.44 -35.59 4.60
CA ASP A 247 -1.18 -35.81 5.31
C ASP A 247 0.12 -35.25 4.68
N MET A 248 0.26 -33.91 4.71
CA MET A 248 1.60 -33.30 4.83
C MET A 248 1.61 -32.23 5.94
N PRO A 249 2.25 -32.46 7.08
CA PRO A 249 2.47 -31.44 8.08
C PRO A 249 3.58 -30.49 7.61
N GLY A 250 3.28 -29.18 7.48
CA GLY A 250 4.32 -28.17 7.31
C GLY A 250 4.14 -27.12 6.21
N LEU A 251 3.07 -27.14 5.42
CA LEU A 251 2.83 -26.07 4.44
C LEU A 251 2.15 -24.85 5.09
N PRO A 252 2.57 -23.62 4.75
CA PRO A 252 1.90 -22.43 5.23
C PRO A 252 0.45 -22.40 4.73
N ARG A 253 -0.48 -22.39 5.66
CA ARG A 253 -1.91 -22.26 5.34
C ARG A 253 -2.19 -20.77 5.05
N VAL A 254 -2.52 -20.45 3.82
CA VAL A 254 -3.28 -19.23 3.53
C VAL A 254 -4.70 -19.50 4.02
N GLY A 255 -5.02 -19.07 5.23
CA GLY A 255 -6.35 -19.20 5.79
C GLY A 255 -7.15 -17.94 5.48
N ILE A 256 -8.26 -18.07 4.75
CA ILE A 256 -9.31 -17.04 4.77
C ILE A 256 -10.07 -17.24 6.08
N VAL A 257 -9.85 -16.34 7.04
CA VAL A 257 -10.68 -16.28 8.24
C VAL A 257 -11.85 -15.37 7.89
N LEU A 258 -13.04 -15.97 7.73
CA LEU A 258 -14.28 -15.19 7.68
C LEU A 258 -14.63 -14.78 9.13
N ALA A 259 -14.72 -13.48 9.36
CA ALA A 259 -15.18 -12.90 10.61
C ALA A 259 -16.71 -13.03 10.74
#